data_8f90166ed115fc1d08b7c2f91c2973f3
#
_entry.id   8f90166ed115fc1d08b7c2f91c2973f3
#
_cell.length_a   1.000
_cell.length_b   1.000
_cell.length_c   1.000
_cell.angle_alpha   90.00
_cell.angle_beta   90.00
_cell.angle_gamma   90.00
#
_symmetry.space_group_name_H-M   'P 1'
#
loop_
_entity.id
_entity.type
_entity.pdbx_description
1 polymer ?
#
loop_
_entity_poly.entity_id
_entity_poly.type
_entity_poly.pdbx_seq_one_letter_code
_entity_poly.pdbx_strand_id
1 'polypeptide(L)'
;LRLKRGGVAIMVFTTARHKQALAAAAAAAALATAVMPVISVPAAASAHARTARAAGPPHQVSYRGYRFQVPAGWPVIDLHSQPATCVRFDRHAIYLGEPGTGQTCPSGLVGATEAVVIEPGGAGHATRAVVNPVAHQITVTTPRITLTASYQTDEQQILAILASAGLPAPAVANPAAMAPRLGPAATVPRRATNLKGRGFDACTAPSPQAMVAWWAHSRYAAVGIYIGGSDRACAQPNLTAAWVSQQWAVGWHFIPLYVGPQVAFRGEVTDPASQAVAAAQDAVVQARLLGFRQGTPIYYDMEFYRPRLTAVALAFFTAWTTELHMLGYRSGIYSSSTAGIMDLADNFTNPAYAMPDVVYDALWNGLANTADPSIPAFAWASHRRIHQYAGNVDQTHGGIKINIDRDYLDVRFGGGGSGGGGSGGGGGGGGGGSGGGGAG
;
A
#
# COMPACT_ATOMS: atom_id res chain seq x y z
N LEU A 1 26.33 57.80 26.04
CA LEU A 1 25.78 58.45 27.27
C LEU A 1 24.30 58.07 27.40
N ARG A 2 23.94 57.57 28.60
CA ARG A 2 22.63 57.25 29.17
C ARG A 2 21.84 56.03 28.66
N LEU A 3 21.92 54.99 29.51
CA LEU A 3 20.96 53.90 29.66
C LEU A 3 19.54 54.43 29.97
N LYS A 4 18.51 53.75 29.42
CA LYS A 4 17.21 53.62 30.07
C LYS A 4 16.79 52.15 30.11
N ARG A 5 16.62 51.64 31.32
CA ARG A 5 15.99 50.35 31.67
C ARG A 5 14.48 50.50 31.48
N GLY A 6 13.84 49.47 30.94
CA GLY A 6 12.40 49.35 30.87
C GLY A 6 11.98 47.89 31.08
N GLY A 7 11.23 47.64 32.14
CA GLY A 7 11.01 46.42 32.83
C GLY A 7 10.18 45.37 32.10
N VAL A 8 10.45 44.13 32.50
CA VAL A 8 9.71 42.92 32.17
C VAL A 8 8.54 42.83 33.11
N ALA A 9 7.31 42.82 32.57
CA ALA A 9 6.09 42.48 33.31
C ALA A 9 5.82 40.97 33.16
N ILE A 10 6.00 40.26 34.27
CA ILE A 10 5.58 38.86 34.40
C ILE A 10 4.12 38.83 34.78
N MET A 11 3.25 38.33 33.90
CA MET A 11 1.86 37.98 34.22
C MET A 11 1.80 36.55 34.75
N VAL A 12 1.54 36.44 36.05
CA VAL A 12 1.25 35.20 36.74
C VAL A 12 -0.25 34.95 36.64
N PHE A 13 -0.70 33.93 35.96
CA PHE A 13 -2.07 33.45 36.04
C PHE A 13 -2.19 32.40 37.13
N THR A 14 -2.91 32.74 38.18
CA THR A 14 -3.31 31.87 39.28
C THR A 14 -4.50 31.00 38.86
N THR A 15 -4.33 29.70 38.99
CA THR A 15 -5.39 28.71 38.85
C THR A 15 -6.30 28.68 40.07
N ALA A 16 -7.58 29.00 39.91
CA ALA A 16 -8.61 28.80 40.94
C ALA A 16 -9.21 27.40 40.80
N ARG A 17 -8.98 26.55 41.78
CA ARG A 17 -9.66 25.26 41.96
C ARG A 17 -11.05 25.51 42.57
N HIS A 18 -12.13 25.07 41.92
CA HIS A 18 -13.43 24.91 42.54
C HIS A 18 -13.66 23.45 42.90
N LYS A 19 -13.63 23.17 44.20
CA LYS A 19 -14.20 21.98 44.82
C LYS A 19 -15.67 22.22 45.02
N GLN A 20 -16.57 21.38 44.52
CA GLN A 20 -17.95 21.28 44.99
C GLN A 20 -18.14 19.96 45.70
N ALA A 21 -18.68 20.11 46.93
CA ALA A 21 -18.92 19.06 47.89
C ALA A 21 -20.21 18.30 47.60
N LEU A 22 -20.19 17.00 47.88
CA LEU A 22 -21.35 16.14 47.96
C LEU A 22 -22.20 16.56 49.19
N ALA A 23 -23.51 16.74 49.01
CA ALA A 23 -24.51 16.71 50.08
C ALA A 23 -25.40 15.48 49.87
N ALA A 24 -25.34 14.55 50.81
CA ALA A 24 -26.28 13.44 50.92
C ALA A 24 -27.56 13.91 51.57
N ALA A 25 -28.72 13.60 50.97
CA ALA A 25 -30.00 13.69 51.64
C ALA A 25 -30.70 12.34 51.58
N ALA A 26 -30.82 11.70 52.74
CA ALA A 26 -31.65 10.52 52.92
C ALA A 26 -33.08 10.96 53.15
N ALA A 27 -34.02 10.41 52.39
CA ALA A 27 -35.44 10.45 52.70
C ALA A 27 -36.04 9.06 52.55
N ALA A 28 -36.47 8.51 53.68
CA ALA A 28 -37.26 7.29 53.76
C ALA A 28 -38.70 7.58 53.38
N ALA A 29 -39.33 6.79 52.53
CA ALA A 29 -40.76 6.76 52.34
C ALA A 29 -41.25 5.36 51.97
N ALA A 30 -42.31 5.01 52.66
CA ALA A 30 -43.01 3.77 52.88
C ALA A 30 -43.36 2.92 51.63
N LEU A 31 -43.38 1.58 51.88
CA LEU A 31 -43.97 0.56 50.97
C LEU A 31 -45.47 0.79 50.81
N ALA A 32 -45.92 0.86 49.57
CA ALA A 32 -47.26 0.51 49.16
C ALA A 32 -47.17 -0.51 48.05
N THR A 33 -47.49 -1.77 48.38
CA THR A 33 -47.60 -2.90 47.44
C THR A 33 -48.87 -2.73 46.60
N ALA A 34 -48.72 -2.31 45.36
CA ALA A 34 -49.74 -2.41 44.35
C ALA A 34 -49.38 -3.57 43.39
N VAL A 35 -50.14 -4.65 43.50
CA VAL A 35 -50.07 -5.79 42.53
C VAL A 35 -50.72 -5.33 41.26
N MET A 36 -49.91 -5.08 40.22
CA MET A 36 -50.43 -4.89 38.86
C MET A 36 -50.27 -6.19 38.07
N PRO A 37 -51.28 -6.58 37.28
CA PRO A 37 -51.16 -7.78 36.45
C PRO A 37 -50.13 -7.58 35.34
N VAL A 38 -49.18 -8.51 35.23
CA VAL A 38 -48.23 -8.57 34.15
C VAL A 38 -48.97 -8.98 32.86
N ILE A 39 -49.28 -7.97 32.04
CA ILE A 39 -49.70 -8.24 30.66
C ILE A 39 -48.42 -8.55 29.88
N SER A 40 -48.21 -9.84 29.62
CA SER A 40 -47.14 -10.31 28.71
C SER A 40 -47.54 -9.92 27.29
N VAL A 41 -46.95 -8.82 26.79
CA VAL A 41 -46.95 -8.49 25.37
C VAL A 41 -45.88 -9.39 24.72
N PRO A 42 -46.25 -10.25 23.77
CA PRO A 42 -45.21 -10.98 23.00
C PRO A 42 -44.43 -9.94 22.22
N ALA A 43 -43.14 -9.83 22.50
CA ALA A 43 -42.19 -9.09 21.66
C ALA A 43 -42.16 -9.80 20.29
N ALA A 44 -42.90 -9.27 19.35
CA ALA A 44 -42.71 -9.61 17.95
C ALA A 44 -41.32 -9.14 17.55
N ALA A 45 -40.34 -10.02 17.68
CA ALA A 45 -39.06 -9.88 17.05
C ALA A 45 -39.31 -9.90 15.53
N SER A 46 -39.48 -8.70 14.95
CA SER A 46 -39.40 -8.51 13.52
C SER A 46 -37.98 -8.79 13.09
N ALA A 47 -37.65 -10.08 12.96
CA ALA A 47 -36.52 -10.53 12.19
C ALA A 47 -36.80 -10.06 10.76
N HIS A 48 -36.27 -8.90 10.41
CA HIS A 48 -36.03 -8.56 9.02
C HIS A 48 -34.96 -9.54 8.52
N ALA A 49 -35.37 -10.78 8.23
CA ALA A 49 -34.68 -11.65 7.34
C ALA A 49 -34.65 -10.86 6.02
N ARG A 50 -33.54 -10.17 5.73
CA ARG A 50 -33.19 -9.86 4.37
C ARG A 50 -33.14 -11.22 3.69
N THR A 51 -34.22 -11.57 3.00
CA THR A 51 -34.21 -12.65 2.03
C THR A 51 -33.09 -12.30 1.07
N ALA A 52 -31.95 -12.98 1.22
CA ALA A 52 -30.94 -13.02 0.20
C ALA A 52 -31.71 -13.44 -1.06
N ARG A 53 -31.84 -12.50 -1.98
CA ARG A 53 -32.48 -12.77 -3.28
C ARG A 53 -31.72 -13.96 -3.82
N ALA A 54 -32.38 -15.10 -3.97
CA ALA A 54 -31.72 -16.31 -4.42
C ALA A 54 -30.98 -15.96 -5.70
N ALA A 55 -29.65 -16.08 -5.67
CA ALA A 55 -28.84 -15.87 -6.85
C ALA A 55 -29.38 -16.83 -7.91
N GLY A 56 -29.65 -16.33 -9.12
CA GLY A 56 -30.12 -17.18 -10.23
C GLY A 56 -29.12 -18.32 -10.47
N PRO A 57 -29.47 -19.30 -11.31
CA PRO A 57 -28.56 -20.40 -11.60
C PRO A 57 -27.22 -19.85 -12.19
N PRO A 58 -26.08 -20.48 -11.89
CA PRO A 58 -24.84 -20.13 -12.52
C PRO A 58 -24.94 -20.25 -14.04
N HIS A 59 -24.19 -19.43 -14.76
CA HIS A 59 -24.13 -19.46 -16.21
C HIS A 59 -22.79 -19.98 -16.71
N GLN A 60 -22.77 -20.57 -17.89
CA GLN A 60 -21.55 -21.13 -18.47
C GLN A 60 -20.84 -20.09 -19.31
N VAL A 61 -19.52 -19.93 -19.05
CA VAL A 61 -18.58 -19.11 -19.82
C VAL A 61 -17.57 -20.01 -20.48
N SER A 62 -17.33 -19.85 -21.77
CA SER A 62 -16.35 -20.63 -22.52
C SER A 62 -15.21 -19.76 -23.01
N TYR A 63 -13.96 -20.17 -22.75
CA TYR A 63 -12.77 -19.48 -23.23
C TYR A 63 -11.65 -20.46 -23.54
N ARG A 64 -11.09 -20.41 -24.74
CA ARG A 64 -9.95 -21.24 -25.22
C ARG A 64 -10.08 -22.73 -24.90
N GLY A 65 -11.30 -23.28 -25.01
CA GLY A 65 -11.60 -24.70 -24.79
C GLY A 65 -11.87 -25.10 -23.35
N TYR A 66 -11.85 -24.17 -22.41
CA TYR A 66 -12.33 -24.36 -21.04
C TYR A 66 -13.76 -23.88 -20.90
N ARG A 67 -14.51 -24.47 -19.95
CA ARG A 67 -15.89 -24.12 -19.63
C ARG A 67 -16.00 -23.87 -18.15
N PHE A 68 -16.30 -22.63 -17.77
CA PHE A 68 -16.40 -22.19 -16.38
C PHE A 68 -17.87 -22.02 -16.00
N GLN A 69 -18.25 -22.52 -14.82
CA GLN A 69 -19.53 -22.19 -14.20
C GLN A 69 -19.34 -20.93 -13.36
N VAL A 70 -19.94 -19.84 -13.78
CA VAL A 70 -19.79 -18.52 -13.17
C VAL A 70 -21.05 -18.19 -12.37
N PRO A 71 -20.93 -17.64 -11.14
CA PRO A 71 -22.08 -17.26 -10.34
C PRO A 71 -23.01 -16.30 -11.09
N ALA A 72 -24.31 -16.42 -10.83
CA ALA A 72 -25.29 -15.54 -11.42
C ALA A 72 -25.02 -14.08 -11.03
N GLY A 73 -25.15 -13.19 -12.00
CA GLY A 73 -24.96 -11.76 -11.79
C GLY A 73 -23.51 -11.26 -11.89
N TRP A 74 -22.52 -12.15 -12.06
CA TRP A 74 -21.16 -11.70 -12.38
C TRP A 74 -21.10 -11.27 -13.85
N PRO A 75 -20.69 -10.02 -14.14
CA PRO A 75 -20.47 -9.58 -15.51
C PRO A 75 -19.31 -10.34 -16.14
N VAL A 76 -19.47 -10.71 -17.41
CA VAL A 76 -18.42 -11.28 -18.24
C VAL A 76 -18.01 -10.21 -19.26
N ILE A 77 -16.74 -9.84 -19.23
CA ILE A 77 -16.20 -8.73 -20.02
C ILE A 77 -15.16 -9.28 -20.98
N ASP A 78 -15.39 -9.11 -22.27
CA ASP A 78 -14.43 -9.46 -23.31
C ASP A 78 -13.47 -8.28 -23.56
N LEU A 79 -12.22 -8.44 -23.11
CA LEU A 79 -11.18 -7.42 -23.21
C LEU A 79 -10.67 -7.24 -24.65
N HIS A 80 -10.90 -8.23 -25.54
CA HIS A 80 -10.55 -8.06 -26.94
C HIS A 80 -11.45 -7.02 -27.60
N SER A 81 -12.74 -7.04 -27.29
CA SER A 81 -13.70 -6.04 -27.80
C SER A 81 -13.66 -4.71 -27.02
N GLN A 82 -13.14 -4.72 -25.79
CA GLN A 82 -13.11 -3.57 -24.88
C GLN A 82 -11.74 -3.38 -24.26
N PRO A 83 -10.67 -3.09 -25.06
CA PRO A 83 -9.28 -3.10 -24.57
C PRO A 83 -8.95 -1.97 -23.58
N ALA A 84 -9.75 -0.90 -23.55
CA ALA A 84 -9.59 0.19 -22.58
C ALA A 84 -10.29 -0.06 -21.25
N THR A 85 -11.00 -1.19 -21.10
CA THR A 85 -11.68 -1.51 -19.84
C THR A 85 -10.67 -1.69 -18.72
N CYS A 86 -10.93 -1.00 -17.60
CA CYS A 86 -10.18 -1.21 -16.38
C CYS A 86 -10.49 -2.60 -15.80
N VAL A 87 -9.50 -3.46 -15.70
CA VAL A 87 -9.60 -4.75 -15.01
C VAL A 87 -9.49 -4.51 -13.51
N ARG A 88 -10.58 -4.76 -12.80
CA ARG A 88 -10.75 -4.43 -11.39
C ARG A 88 -11.03 -5.68 -10.56
N PHE A 89 -10.37 -5.77 -9.42
CA PHE A 89 -10.56 -6.84 -8.43
C PHE A 89 -11.44 -6.43 -7.25
N ASP A 90 -11.85 -5.16 -7.17
CA ASP A 90 -12.75 -4.63 -6.12
C ASP A 90 -14.24 -4.86 -6.40
N ARG A 91 -14.55 -5.67 -7.40
CA ARG A 91 -15.92 -6.07 -7.78
C ARG A 91 -15.94 -7.42 -8.45
N HIS A 92 -17.00 -8.17 -8.23
CA HIS A 92 -17.18 -9.45 -8.91
C HIS A 92 -17.24 -9.27 -10.42
N ALA A 93 -16.36 -9.97 -11.15
CA ALA A 93 -16.34 -10.00 -12.61
C ALA A 93 -15.51 -11.15 -13.13
N ILE A 94 -15.81 -11.57 -14.38
CA ILE A 94 -14.94 -12.40 -15.22
C ILE A 94 -14.44 -11.55 -16.37
N TYR A 95 -13.15 -11.42 -16.51
CA TYR A 95 -12.50 -10.74 -17.64
C TYR A 95 -11.86 -11.78 -18.55
N LEU A 96 -12.14 -11.71 -19.85
CA LEU A 96 -11.65 -12.64 -20.86
C LEU A 96 -10.71 -11.91 -21.84
N GLY A 97 -9.48 -12.34 -21.94
CA GLY A 97 -8.44 -11.71 -22.76
C GLY A 97 -7.37 -11.02 -21.94
N GLU A 98 -6.34 -10.52 -22.61
CA GLU A 98 -5.27 -9.76 -21.99
C GLU A 98 -5.77 -8.36 -21.60
N PRO A 99 -5.49 -7.90 -20.36
CA PRO A 99 -5.74 -6.52 -19.98
C PRO A 99 -5.00 -5.56 -20.91
N GLY A 100 -5.71 -4.58 -21.46
CA GLY A 100 -5.11 -3.61 -22.37
C GLY A 100 -4.04 -2.75 -21.68
N THR A 101 -2.99 -2.40 -22.40
CA THR A 101 -1.90 -1.54 -21.89
C THR A 101 -2.36 -0.10 -21.61
N GLY A 102 -3.47 0.33 -22.23
CA GLY A 102 -4.06 1.67 -22.09
C GLY A 102 -5.39 1.64 -21.33
N GLN A 103 -5.50 0.88 -20.25
CA GLN A 103 -6.70 0.84 -19.42
C GLN A 103 -7.09 2.22 -18.88
N THR A 104 -8.39 2.50 -18.83
CA THR A 104 -8.94 3.72 -18.23
C THR A 104 -9.43 3.41 -16.80
N CYS A 105 -8.51 3.38 -15.85
CA CYS A 105 -8.82 3.12 -14.45
C CYS A 105 -8.96 4.44 -13.67
N PRO A 106 -9.96 4.55 -12.76
CA PRO A 106 -9.94 5.59 -11.73
C PRO A 106 -8.74 5.37 -10.79
N SER A 107 -8.13 6.45 -10.32
CA SER A 107 -7.15 6.39 -9.24
C SER A 107 -7.83 6.15 -7.88
N GLY A 108 -7.07 5.89 -6.83
CA GLY A 108 -7.58 5.75 -5.47
C GLY A 108 -8.54 4.58 -5.26
N LEU A 109 -8.46 3.51 -6.07
CA LEU A 109 -9.21 2.29 -5.84
C LEU A 109 -8.45 1.37 -4.89
N VAL A 110 -9.09 0.99 -3.79
CA VAL A 110 -8.56 0.06 -2.79
C VAL A 110 -9.63 -0.98 -2.44
N GLY A 111 -9.19 -2.19 -2.13
CA GLY A 111 -10.03 -3.34 -1.82
C GLY A 111 -10.08 -4.35 -2.96
N ALA A 112 -10.31 -5.60 -2.59
CA ALA A 112 -10.52 -6.70 -3.53
C ALA A 112 -11.74 -7.53 -3.11
N THR A 113 -12.23 -8.31 -4.03
CA THR A 113 -13.26 -9.32 -3.84
C THR A 113 -13.00 -10.48 -4.81
N GLU A 114 -13.93 -11.41 -4.94
CA GLU A 114 -13.84 -12.52 -5.87
C GLU A 114 -13.98 -12.01 -7.32
N ALA A 115 -12.89 -12.04 -8.07
CA ALA A 115 -12.85 -11.68 -9.49
C ALA A 115 -11.83 -12.53 -10.24
N VAL A 116 -12.01 -12.70 -11.53
CA VAL A 116 -11.17 -13.58 -12.35
C VAL A 116 -10.79 -12.92 -13.66
N VAL A 117 -9.52 -12.97 -14.00
CA VAL A 117 -8.97 -12.61 -15.32
C VAL A 117 -8.48 -13.88 -15.99
N ILE A 118 -8.88 -14.14 -17.22
CA ILE A 118 -8.46 -15.31 -17.99
C ILE A 118 -7.82 -14.85 -19.29
N GLU A 119 -6.51 -14.94 -19.33
CA GLU A 119 -5.66 -14.49 -20.43
C GLU A 119 -5.27 -15.67 -21.34
N PRO A 120 -4.81 -15.44 -22.58
CA PRO A 120 -4.16 -16.47 -23.36
C PRO A 120 -2.94 -17.04 -22.64
N GLY A 121 -2.78 -18.36 -22.67
CA GLY A 121 -1.60 -19.04 -22.17
C GLY A 121 -0.44 -18.98 -23.15
N GLY A 122 0.75 -19.30 -22.68
CA GLY A 122 1.96 -19.42 -23.49
C GLY A 122 2.22 -20.89 -23.92
N ALA A 123 2.58 -21.09 -25.17
CA ALA A 123 3.02 -22.39 -25.64
C ALA A 123 4.23 -22.89 -24.83
N GLY A 124 4.19 -24.11 -24.33
CA GLY A 124 5.25 -24.70 -23.53
C GLY A 124 5.11 -24.50 -22.02
N HIS A 125 4.11 -23.76 -21.54
CA HIS A 125 3.84 -23.66 -20.11
C HIS A 125 3.35 -25.01 -19.55
N ALA A 126 3.98 -25.49 -18.49
CA ALA A 126 3.46 -26.61 -17.72
C ALA A 126 2.18 -26.19 -16.97
N THR A 127 1.23 -27.11 -16.83
CA THR A 127 0.05 -26.85 -16.00
C THR A 127 0.47 -26.73 -14.54
N ARG A 128 0.17 -25.58 -13.94
CA ARG A 128 0.46 -25.26 -12.55
C ARG A 128 -0.65 -24.39 -11.96
N ALA A 129 -1.00 -24.65 -10.71
CA ALA A 129 -1.90 -23.79 -9.93
C ALA A 129 -1.24 -23.48 -8.58
N VAL A 130 -1.24 -22.21 -8.20
CA VAL A 130 -0.65 -21.72 -6.95
C VAL A 130 -1.57 -20.72 -6.30
N VAL A 131 -1.61 -20.73 -4.96
CA VAL A 131 -2.26 -19.70 -4.15
C VAL A 131 -1.20 -18.92 -3.38
N ASN A 132 -1.30 -17.58 -3.43
CA ASN A 132 -0.63 -16.68 -2.50
C ASN A 132 -1.65 -16.24 -1.44
N PRO A 133 -1.60 -16.82 -0.22
CA PRO A 133 -2.59 -16.51 0.81
C PRO A 133 -2.44 -15.12 1.41
N VAL A 134 -1.27 -14.47 1.26
CA VAL A 134 -1.03 -13.10 1.73
C VAL A 134 -1.61 -12.07 0.77
N ALA A 135 -1.50 -12.34 -0.54
CA ALA A 135 -2.07 -11.49 -1.58
C ALA A 135 -3.53 -11.86 -1.91
N HIS A 136 -4.12 -12.86 -1.26
CA HIS A 136 -5.44 -13.41 -1.57
C HIS A 136 -5.63 -13.67 -3.07
N GLN A 137 -4.63 -14.29 -3.69
CA GLN A 137 -4.60 -14.48 -5.14
C GLN A 137 -4.31 -15.93 -5.51
N ILE A 138 -5.05 -16.44 -6.48
CA ILE A 138 -4.80 -17.73 -7.12
C ILE A 138 -4.37 -17.50 -8.57
N THR A 139 -3.28 -18.15 -8.98
CA THR A 139 -2.82 -18.14 -10.36
C THR A 139 -2.78 -19.56 -10.91
N VAL A 140 -3.43 -19.77 -12.04
CA VAL A 140 -3.40 -21.04 -12.79
C VAL A 140 -2.79 -20.78 -14.16
N THR A 141 -1.73 -21.50 -14.48
CA THR A 141 -1.07 -21.45 -15.79
C THR A 141 -1.26 -22.77 -16.49
N THR A 142 -1.64 -22.75 -17.75
CA THR A 142 -1.72 -23.91 -18.65
C THR A 142 -1.17 -23.52 -20.02
N PRO A 143 -0.94 -24.46 -20.96
CA PRO A 143 -0.57 -24.08 -22.33
C PRO A 143 -1.57 -23.20 -23.06
N ARG A 144 -2.86 -23.18 -22.64
CA ARG A 144 -3.93 -22.47 -23.32
C ARG A 144 -4.35 -21.17 -22.65
N ILE A 145 -4.28 -21.12 -21.30
CA ILE A 145 -4.70 -19.95 -20.52
C ILE A 145 -3.74 -19.70 -19.36
N THR A 146 -3.66 -18.44 -18.98
CA THR A 146 -3.23 -17.99 -17.65
C THR A 146 -4.45 -17.37 -16.97
N LEU A 147 -4.79 -17.84 -15.78
CA LEU A 147 -5.90 -17.35 -15.00
C LEU A 147 -5.36 -16.76 -13.72
N THR A 148 -5.76 -15.53 -13.42
CA THR A 148 -5.51 -14.85 -12.15
C THR A 148 -6.84 -14.56 -11.48
N ALA A 149 -7.04 -15.05 -10.26
CA ALA A 149 -8.22 -14.79 -9.47
C ALA A 149 -7.85 -14.13 -8.16
N SER A 150 -8.60 -13.10 -7.77
CA SER A 150 -8.62 -12.55 -6.41
C SER A 150 -9.75 -13.18 -5.62
N TYR A 151 -9.59 -13.23 -4.30
CA TYR A 151 -10.64 -13.54 -3.35
C TYR A 151 -10.42 -12.74 -2.07
N GLN A 152 -11.51 -12.43 -1.36
CA GLN A 152 -11.40 -11.74 -0.07
C GLN A 152 -12.11 -12.51 1.04
N THR A 153 -13.32 -12.95 0.78
CA THR A 153 -14.14 -13.63 1.80
C THR A 153 -14.53 -15.05 1.42
N ASP A 154 -14.53 -15.40 0.13
CA ASP A 154 -15.00 -16.71 -0.37
C ASP A 154 -14.01 -17.34 -1.37
N GLU A 155 -12.87 -17.80 -0.84
CA GLU A 155 -11.91 -18.59 -1.63
C GLU A 155 -12.59 -19.82 -2.27
N GLN A 156 -13.56 -20.43 -1.58
CA GLN A 156 -14.26 -21.63 -2.08
C GLN A 156 -15.05 -21.35 -3.35
N GLN A 157 -15.58 -20.15 -3.50
CA GLN A 157 -16.27 -19.76 -4.74
C GLN A 157 -15.30 -19.74 -5.94
N ILE A 158 -14.10 -19.21 -5.76
CA ILE A 158 -13.04 -19.24 -6.79
C ILE A 158 -12.63 -20.69 -7.09
N LEU A 159 -12.40 -21.51 -6.06
CA LEU A 159 -12.06 -22.92 -6.24
C LEU A 159 -13.16 -23.69 -7.00
N ALA A 160 -14.42 -23.40 -6.75
CA ALA A 160 -15.54 -23.99 -7.49
C ALA A 160 -15.54 -23.58 -8.97
N ILE A 161 -15.23 -22.32 -9.30
CA ILE A 161 -15.08 -21.84 -10.68
C ILE A 161 -13.93 -22.60 -11.38
N LEU A 162 -12.78 -22.75 -10.74
CA LEU A 162 -11.63 -23.49 -11.28
C LEU A 162 -11.97 -24.98 -11.51
N ALA A 163 -12.58 -25.64 -10.52
CA ALA A 163 -12.96 -27.04 -10.60
C ALA A 163 -13.97 -27.30 -11.73
N SER A 164 -14.92 -26.38 -11.97
CA SER A 164 -15.91 -26.49 -13.05
C SER A 164 -15.26 -26.55 -14.44
N ALA A 165 -14.08 -25.97 -14.59
CA ALA A 165 -13.29 -25.99 -15.82
C ALA A 165 -12.27 -27.15 -15.88
N GLY A 166 -12.24 -28.05 -14.88
CA GLY A 166 -11.28 -29.13 -14.79
C GLY A 166 -9.84 -28.64 -14.53
N LEU A 167 -9.68 -27.45 -13.96
CA LEU A 167 -8.38 -26.92 -13.58
C LEU A 167 -7.90 -27.53 -12.25
N PRO A 168 -6.56 -27.68 -12.05
CA PRO A 168 -6.04 -28.30 -10.84
C PRO A 168 -6.27 -27.43 -9.61
N ALA A 169 -6.43 -28.07 -8.44
CA ALA A 169 -6.45 -27.37 -7.17
C ALA A 169 -5.11 -26.67 -6.92
N PRO A 170 -5.09 -25.43 -6.43
CA PRO A 170 -3.86 -24.69 -6.21
C PRO A 170 -3.09 -25.24 -4.99
N ALA A 171 -1.77 -25.29 -5.12
CA ALA A 171 -0.88 -25.51 -3.99
C ALA A 171 -0.46 -24.17 -3.38
N VAL A 172 -0.28 -24.13 -2.05
CA VAL A 172 0.21 -22.92 -1.37
C VAL A 172 1.58 -22.58 -1.96
N ALA A 173 1.71 -21.35 -2.45
CA ALA A 173 2.98 -20.86 -2.94
C ALA A 173 3.98 -20.80 -1.79
N ASN A 174 5.12 -21.46 -1.94
CA ASN A 174 6.25 -21.25 -1.03
C ASN A 174 6.88 -19.90 -1.39
N PRO A 175 6.84 -18.88 -0.51
CA PRO A 175 7.41 -17.55 -0.79
C PRO A 175 8.90 -17.64 -1.16
N ALA A 176 9.65 -18.57 -0.55
CA ALA A 176 11.05 -18.81 -0.88
C ALA A 176 11.25 -19.46 -2.27
N ALA A 177 10.26 -20.23 -2.77
CA ALA A 177 10.29 -20.84 -4.09
C ALA A 177 9.70 -19.90 -5.17
N MET A 178 8.92 -18.90 -4.77
CA MET A 178 8.42 -17.83 -5.65
C MET A 178 9.47 -16.73 -5.89
N ALA A 179 10.49 -16.62 -5.03
CA ALA A 179 11.68 -15.85 -5.39
C ALA A 179 12.24 -16.51 -6.67
N PRO A 180 12.04 -15.94 -7.87
CA PRO A 180 12.65 -16.52 -9.05
C PRO A 180 14.14 -16.62 -8.73
N ARG A 181 14.79 -17.66 -9.18
CA ARG A 181 16.23 -17.59 -9.45
C ARG A 181 16.36 -16.53 -10.53
N LEU A 182 16.27 -15.26 -10.07
CA LEU A 182 16.45 -14.12 -10.91
C LEU A 182 17.85 -14.26 -11.48
N GLY A 183 17.92 -14.63 -12.76
CA GLY A 183 19.03 -14.20 -13.58
C GLY A 183 19.24 -12.71 -13.32
N PRO A 184 20.36 -12.08 -13.71
CA PRO A 184 20.61 -10.68 -13.40
C PRO A 184 19.50 -9.80 -13.99
N ALA A 185 18.36 -9.72 -13.29
CA ALA A 185 17.29 -8.80 -13.63
C ALA A 185 17.90 -7.41 -13.59
N ALA A 186 17.60 -6.60 -14.58
CA ALA A 186 17.99 -5.21 -14.62
C ALA A 186 17.49 -4.55 -13.33
N THR A 187 18.41 -4.31 -12.39
CA THR A 187 18.07 -3.76 -11.09
C THR A 187 18.20 -2.25 -11.14
N VAL A 188 17.21 -1.54 -10.62
CA VAL A 188 17.29 -0.09 -10.46
C VAL A 188 18.11 0.29 -9.21
N PRO A 189 18.88 1.40 -9.27
CA PRO A 189 19.63 1.85 -8.11
C PRO A 189 18.69 2.39 -7.01
N ARG A 190 19.15 2.37 -5.75
CA ARG A 190 18.36 2.91 -4.61
C ARG A 190 17.88 4.34 -4.82
N ARG A 191 18.67 5.17 -5.54
CA ARG A 191 18.27 6.54 -5.85
C ARG A 191 17.08 6.66 -6.79
N ALA A 192 16.60 5.56 -7.38
CA ALA A 192 15.40 5.55 -8.21
C ALA A 192 14.12 5.92 -7.43
N THR A 193 14.18 5.96 -6.10
CA THR A 193 13.09 6.44 -5.24
C THR A 193 13.39 7.78 -4.57
N ASN A 194 14.48 8.46 -4.93
CA ASN A 194 14.84 9.76 -4.40
C ASN A 194 14.39 10.85 -5.38
N LEU A 195 13.55 11.77 -4.94
CA LEU A 195 13.14 12.92 -5.74
C LEU A 195 12.74 14.08 -4.83
N LYS A 196 13.05 15.30 -5.27
CA LYS A 196 12.38 16.52 -4.83
C LYS A 196 11.64 17.10 -6.04
N GLY A 197 10.31 16.98 -6.04
CA GLY A 197 9.52 17.40 -7.20
C GLY A 197 8.15 16.75 -7.26
N ARG A 198 7.50 16.87 -8.42
CA ARG A 198 6.15 16.36 -8.64
C ARG A 198 6.17 14.89 -9.04
N GLY A 199 5.25 14.13 -8.47
CA GLY A 199 4.88 12.77 -8.84
C GLY A 199 3.38 12.65 -9.07
N PHE A 200 2.99 11.48 -9.48
CA PHE A 200 1.60 11.05 -9.53
C PHE A 200 1.52 9.55 -9.23
N ASP A 201 0.38 9.09 -8.75
CA ASP A 201 0.06 7.68 -8.77
C ASP A 201 -1.22 7.43 -9.57
N ALA A 202 -1.37 6.21 -10.08
CA ALA A 202 -2.50 5.78 -10.87
C ALA A 202 -2.78 4.30 -10.59
N CYS A 203 -4.05 3.88 -10.57
CA CYS A 203 -4.43 2.52 -10.17
C CYS A 203 -3.70 1.42 -10.96
N THR A 204 -3.37 1.67 -12.22
CA THR A 204 -2.55 0.77 -13.05
C THR A 204 -1.33 1.53 -13.58
N ALA A 205 -0.16 0.91 -13.57
CA ALA A 205 1.04 1.49 -14.16
C ALA A 205 0.79 1.86 -15.63
N PRO A 206 1.05 3.11 -16.04
CA PRO A 206 0.76 3.53 -17.42
C PRO A 206 1.59 2.79 -18.46
N SER A 207 1.09 2.73 -19.69
CA SER A 207 1.83 2.10 -20.79
C SER A 207 3.18 2.81 -21.05
N PRO A 208 4.18 2.12 -21.61
CA PRO A 208 5.44 2.77 -22.00
C PRO A 208 5.24 4.01 -22.87
N GLN A 209 4.27 3.98 -23.78
CA GLN A 209 3.92 5.11 -24.67
C GLN A 209 3.38 6.28 -23.84
N ALA A 210 2.50 6.02 -22.87
CA ALA A 210 1.98 7.03 -21.98
C ALA A 210 3.08 7.67 -21.13
N MET A 211 3.99 6.87 -20.60
CA MET A 211 5.12 7.34 -19.81
C MET A 211 6.06 8.26 -20.62
N VAL A 212 6.35 7.90 -21.87
CA VAL A 212 7.15 8.76 -22.77
C VAL A 212 6.43 10.08 -23.07
N ALA A 213 5.15 10.03 -23.39
CA ALA A 213 4.36 11.25 -23.67
C ALA A 213 4.29 12.17 -22.43
N TRP A 214 4.06 11.59 -21.27
CA TRP A 214 3.98 12.36 -20.03
C TRP A 214 5.33 12.94 -19.59
N TRP A 215 6.43 12.20 -19.80
CA TRP A 215 7.78 12.70 -19.54
C TRP A 215 8.08 13.96 -20.38
N ALA A 216 7.73 13.92 -21.66
CA ALA A 216 8.01 15.01 -22.57
C ALA A 216 7.11 16.25 -22.38
N HIS A 217 5.88 16.08 -21.87
CA HIS A 217 4.86 17.12 -21.87
C HIS A 217 4.29 17.47 -20.48
N SER A 218 4.86 16.95 -19.40
CA SER A 218 4.43 17.28 -18.03
C SER A 218 5.59 17.75 -17.17
N ARG A 219 5.28 18.09 -15.91
CA ARG A 219 6.27 18.41 -14.87
C ARG A 219 6.45 17.27 -13.87
N TYR A 220 5.86 16.12 -14.14
CA TYR A 220 5.99 14.93 -13.30
C TYR A 220 7.32 14.23 -13.57
N ALA A 221 7.96 13.77 -12.50
CA ALA A 221 9.23 13.03 -12.56
C ALA A 221 9.22 11.78 -11.68
N ALA A 222 8.12 11.50 -10.96
CA ALA A 222 7.93 10.26 -10.23
C ALA A 222 6.55 9.66 -10.55
N VAL A 223 6.47 8.33 -10.42
CA VAL A 223 5.24 7.57 -10.56
C VAL A 223 5.09 6.58 -9.41
N GLY A 224 3.91 6.62 -8.75
CA GLY A 224 3.47 5.61 -7.81
C GLY A 224 3.09 4.34 -8.55
N ILE A 225 3.56 3.21 -8.05
CA ILE A 225 3.33 1.88 -8.63
C ILE A 225 2.88 0.91 -7.56
N TYR A 226 1.73 0.29 -7.76
CA TYR A 226 1.10 -0.65 -6.82
C TYR A 226 1.70 -2.05 -7.04
N ILE A 227 2.75 -2.39 -6.26
CA ILE A 227 3.57 -3.58 -6.48
C ILE A 227 2.92 -4.88 -6.02
N GLY A 228 1.95 -4.83 -5.09
CA GLY A 228 1.28 -6.03 -4.56
C GLY A 228 0.26 -5.71 -3.47
N GLY A 229 -0.19 -6.76 -2.79
CA GLY A 229 -1.12 -6.71 -1.67
C GLY A 229 -2.50 -7.27 -1.98
N SER A 230 -3.21 -7.72 -0.91
CA SER A 230 -4.54 -8.34 -1.02
C SER A 230 -5.61 -7.38 -1.53
N ASP A 231 -5.45 -6.08 -1.25
CA ASP A 231 -6.42 -5.04 -1.57
C ASP A 231 -6.02 -4.18 -2.76
N ARG A 232 -5.04 -4.64 -3.54
CA ARG A 232 -4.69 -4.00 -4.81
C ARG A 232 -5.81 -4.18 -5.82
N ALA A 233 -6.56 -3.11 -6.04
CA ALA A 233 -7.80 -3.14 -6.80
C ALA A 233 -7.64 -3.31 -8.32
N CYS A 234 -6.52 -2.91 -8.93
CA CYS A 234 -6.33 -2.91 -10.37
C CYS A 234 -5.30 -3.93 -10.84
N ALA A 235 -5.56 -4.56 -12.00
CA ALA A 235 -4.56 -5.35 -12.70
C ALA A 235 -3.37 -4.48 -13.16
N GLN A 236 -2.18 -5.07 -13.25
CA GLN A 236 -0.93 -4.37 -13.57
C GLN A 236 -0.25 -4.94 -14.83
N PRO A 237 -0.88 -4.88 -16.02
CA PRO A 237 -0.35 -5.53 -17.21
C PRO A 237 0.98 -4.94 -17.67
N ASN A 238 1.24 -3.66 -17.39
CA ASN A 238 2.47 -2.99 -17.78
C ASN A 238 3.61 -3.16 -16.76
N LEU A 239 3.30 -3.41 -15.49
CA LEU A 239 4.27 -3.37 -14.39
C LEU A 239 5.15 -4.63 -14.37
N THR A 240 6.32 -4.53 -14.97
CA THR A 240 7.35 -5.58 -15.04
C THR A 240 8.71 -5.00 -14.68
N ALA A 241 9.69 -5.85 -14.36
CA ALA A 241 11.09 -5.42 -14.17
C ALA A 241 11.65 -4.68 -15.39
N ALA A 242 11.27 -5.12 -16.59
CA ALA A 242 11.67 -4.45 -17.84
C ALA A 242 11.07 -3.04 -17.94
N TRP A 243 9.78 -2.88 -17.61
CA TRP A 243 9.11 -1.58 -17.56
C TRP A 243 9.79 -0.65 -16.54
N VAL A 244 10.05 -1.12 -15.32
CA VAL A 244 10.73 -0.33 -14.27
C VAL A 244 12.12 0.11 -14.74
N SER A 245 12.91 -0.80 -15.31
CA SER A 245 14.24 -0.49 -15.86
C SER A 245 14.17 0.53 -16.99
N GLN A 246 13.22 0.39 -17.91
CA GLN A 246 13.00 1.29 -19.03
C GLN A 246 12.60 2.69 -18.56
N GLN A 247 11.64 2.79 -17.63
CA GLN A 247 11.20 4.09 -17.12
C GLN A 247 12.30 4.79 -16.31
N TRP A 248 13.09 4.03 -15.54
CA TRP A 248 14.28 4.58 -14.89
C TRP A 248 15.28 5.14 -15.90
N ALA A 249 15.53 4.46 -16.99
CA ALA A 249 16.44 4.91 -18.04
C ALA A 249 15.96 6.21 -18.74
N VAL A 250 14.65 6.42 -18.81
CA VAL A 250 14.03 7.68 -19.28
C VAL A 250 14.22 8.83 -18.27
N GLY A 251 14.32 8.50 -16.96
CA GLY A 251 14.51 9.48 -15.89
C GLY A 251 13.41 9.46 -14.82
N TRP A 252 12.41 8.58 -14.95
CA TRP A 252 11.34 8.45 -13.95
C TRP A 252 11.85 7.90 -12.62
N HIS A 253 11.36 8.47 -11.52
CA HIS A 253 11.50 7.95 -10.16
C HIS A 253 10.25 7.17 -9.76
N PHE A 254 10.33 6.37 -8.69
CA PHE A 254 9.26 5.45 -8.30
C PHE A 254 8.86 5.61 -6.83
N ILE A 255 7.57 5.41 -6.57
CA ILE A 255 6.99 5.24 -5.23
C ILE A 255 6.37 3.83 -5.19
N PRO A 256 7.10 2.81 -4.68
CA PRO A 256 6.57 1.45 -4.59
C PRO A 256 5.53 1.33 -3.48
N LEU A 257 4.23 1.16 -3.84
CA LEU A 257 3.09 1.05 -2.95
C LEU A 257 2.66 -0.42 -2.81
N TYR A 258 2.33 -0.83 -1.59
CA TYR A 258 1.78 -2.14 -1.28
C TYR A 258 0.43 -1.98 -0.57
N VAL A 259 -0.64 -2.50 -1.17
CA VAL A 259 -2.01 -2.35 -0.70
C VAL A 259 -2.45 -3.67 -0.07
N GLY A 260 -2.15 -3.84 1.21
CA GLY A 260 -2.56 -5.01 2.00
C GLY A 260 -3.84 -4.76 2.80
N PRO A 261 -4.14 -5.62 3.81
CA PRO A 261 -5.35 -5.53 4.62
C PRO A 261 -5.57 -4.16 5.23
N GLN A 262 -6.81 -3.66 5.18
CA GLN A 262 -7.20 -2.35 5.65
C GLN A 262 -7.84 -2.41 7.04
N VAL A 263 -7.34 -1.62 8.01
CA VAL A 263 -7.94 -1.59 9.36
C VAL A 263 -9.38 -1.06 9.36
N ALA A 264 -9.72 -0.25 8.35
CA ALA A 264 -11.08 0.27 8.18
C ALA A 264 -12.08 -0.79 7.71
N PHE A 265 -11.63 -1.83 7.03
CA PHE A 265 -12.47 -2.86 6.45
C PHE A 265 -12.72 -3.95 7.50
N ARG A 266 -14.00 -4.27 7.70
CA ARG A 266 -14.42 -5.12 8.82
C ARG A 266 -13.87 -6.54 8.67
N GLY A 267 -13.08 -6.96 9.64
CA GLY A 267 -12.55 -8.33 9.75
C GLY A 267 -11.30 -8.60 8.94
N GLU A 268 -10.74 -7.61 8.25
CA GLU A 268 -9.49 -7.80 7.50
C GLU A 268 -8.27 -7.79 8.41
N VAL A 269 -8.17 -6.83 9.31
CA VAL A 269 -7.08 -6.80 10.29
C VAL A 269 -7.57 -7.36 11.63
N THR A 270 -7.22 -8.60 11.91
CA THR A 270 -7.57 -9.34 13.14
C THR A 270 -6.36 -9.63 14.03
N ASP A 271 -5.18 -9.76 13.43
CA ASP A 271 -3.88 -9.88 14.08
C ASP A 271 -2.89 -8.90 13.40
N PRO A 272 -2.87 -7.62 13.83
CA PRO A 272 -2.13 -6.58 13.13
C PRO A 272 -0.63 -6.87 13.03
N ALA A 273 -0.03 -7.50 14.06
CA ALA A 273 1.40 -7.76 14.06
C ALA A 273 1.78 -8.86 13.06
N SER A 274 1.12 -10.01 13.11
CA SER A 274 1.41 -11.13 12.21
C SER A 274 1.07 -10.79 10.75
N GLN A 275 -0.05 -10.09 10.53
CA GLN A 275 -0.46 -9.68 9.18
C GLN A 275 0.49 -8.65 8.57
N ALA A 276 1.00 -7.69 9.36
CA ALA A 276 1.98 -6.73 8.90
C ALA A 276 3.33 -7.37 8.54
N VAL A 277 3.79 -8.35 9.33
CA VAL A 277 5.00 -9.14 9.03
C VAL A 277 4.81 -9.89 7.71
N ALA A 278 3.70 -10.60 7.53
CA ALA A 278 3.41 -11.32 6.29
C ALA A 278 3.35 -10.38 5.07
N ALA A 279 2.69 -9.22 5.23
CA ALA A 279 2.61 -8.20 4.19
C ALA A 279 3.99 -7.64 3.81
N ALA A 280 4.86 -7.36 4.79
CA ALA A 280 6.21 -6.87 4.54
C ALA A 280 7.07 -7.90 3.79
N GLN A 281 6.96 -9.18 4.14
CA GLN A 281 7.65 -10.27 3.47
C GLN A 281 7.20 -10.41 2.01
N ASP A 282 5.88 -10.39 1.75
CA ASP A 282 5.36 -10.43 0.37
C ASP A 282 5.76 -9.16 -0.40
N ALA A 283 5.65 -7.97 0.19
CA ALA A 283 6.05 -6.71 -0.43
C ALA A 283 7.51 -6.72 -0.89
N VAL A 284 8.42 -7.29 -0.08
CA VAL A 284 9.82 -7.44 -0.44
C VAL A 284 10.01 -8.41 -1.60
N VAL A 285 9.23 -9.50 -1.67
CA VAL A 285 9.23 -10.41 -2.81
C VAL A 285 8.81 -9.66 -4.07
N GLN A 286 7.70 -8.92 -4.03
CA GLN A 286 7.21 -8.14 -5.18
C GLN A 286 8.20 -7.06 -5.61
N ALA A 287 8.79 -6.33 -4.66
CA ALA A 287 9.79 -5.32 -4.94
C ALA A 287 11.03 -5.92 -5.65
N ARG A 288 11.51 -7.08 -5.20
CA ARG A 288 12.64 -7.80 -5.82
C ARG A 288 12.32 -8.26 -7.24
N LEU A 289 11.09 -8.77 -7.46
CA LEU A 289 10.63 -9.18 -8.79
C LEU A 289 10.66 -8.02 -9.79
N LEU A 290 10.43 -6.78 -9.32
CA LEU A 290 10.48 -5.56 -10.11
C LEU A 290 11.89 -4.93 -10.21
N GLY A 291 12.90 -5.53 -9.56
CA GLY A 291 14.28 -5.05 -9.62
C GLY A 291 14.66 -4.04 -8.53
N PHE A 292 13.81 -3.80 -7.54
CA PHE A 292 14.14 -2.94 -6.40
C PHE A 292 15.02 -3.68 -5.39
N ARG A 293 16.11 -3.05 -4.96
CA ARG A 293 17.11 -3.62 -4.04
C ARG A 293 16.85 -3.21 -2.59
N GLN A 294 17.51 -3.89 -1.67
CA GLN A 294 17.59 -3.48 -0.27
C GLN A 294 17.98 -2.00 -0.15
N GLY A 295 17.40 -1.31 0.84
CA GLY A 295 17.52 0.13 1.04
C GLY A 295 16.50 0.96 0.25
N THR A 296 15.68 0.34 -0.61
CA THR A 296 14.51 0.98 -1.25
C THR A 296 13.40 1.15 -0.21
N PRO A 297 12.70 2.30 -0.14
CA PRO A 297 11.48 2.42 0.63
C PRO A 297 10.32 1.69 -0.07
N ILE A 298 9.53 0.95 0.72
CA ILE A 298 8.26 0.36 0.30
C ILE A 298 7.19 0.98 1.18
N TYR A 299 6.14 1.52 0.55
CA TYR A 299 5.06 2.23 1.24
C TYR A 299 3.88 1.30 1.44
N TYR A 300 3.46 1.13 2.70
CA TYR A 300 2.17 0.51 2.98
C TYR A 300 1.07 1.52 2.74
N ASP A 301 0.10 1.16 1.93
CA ASP A 301 -1.09 1.96 1.67
C ASP A 301 -2.17 1.56 2.67
N MET A 302 -2.38 2.43 3.66
CA MET A 302 -3.41 2.31 4.68
C MET A 302 -4.37 3.48 4.55
N GLU A 303 -5.56 3.20 4.09
CA GLU A 303 -6.59 4.20 3.88
C GLU A 303 -7.09 4.86 5.17
N PHE A 304 -7.96 5.86 5.03
CA PHE A 304 -8.58 6.52 6.16
C PHE A 304 -9.31 5.53 7.08
N TYR A 305 -9.09 5.67 8.38
CA TYR A 305 -9.81 4.93 9.42
C TYR A 305 -10.24 5.85 10.59
N ARG A 306 -11.20 5.38 11.37
CA ARG A 306 -11.71 6.14 12.52
C ARG A 306 -10.78 6.02 13.73
N PRO A 307 -10.73 7.03 14.65
CA PRO A 307 -9.82 7.06 15.79
C PRO A 307 -9.87 5.83 16.72
N ARG A 308 -11.01 5.12 16.82
CA ARG A 308 -11.11 3.88 17.58
C ARG A 308 -10.18 2.75 17.08
N LEU A 309 -9.62 2.87 15.89
CA LEU A 309 -8.73 1.90 15.25
C LEU A 309 -7.24 2.31 15.33
N THR A 310 -6.93 3.48 15.91
CA THR A 310 -5.55 3.99 16.07
C THR A 310 -4.60 2.96 16.66
N ALA A 311 -4.99 2.28 17.76
CA ALA A 311 -4.11 1.29 18.40
C ALA A 311 -3.80 0.09 17.49
N VAL A 312 -4.78 -0.36 16.71
CA VAL A 312 -4.62 -1.46 15.73
C VAL A 312 -3.71 -1.02 14.59
N ALA A 313 -3.91 0.19 14.07
CA ALA A 313 -3.11 0.75 12.99
C ALA A 313 -1.64 0.96 13.42
N LEU A 314 -1.39 1.54 14.60
CA LEU A 314 -0.03 1.75 15.12
C LEU A 314 0.70 0.42 15.39
N ALA A 315 0.01 -0.61 15.88
CA ALA A 315 0.57 -1.94 16.03
C ALA A 315 0.98 -2.53 14.66
N PHE A 316 0.12 -2.36 13.65
CA PHE A 316 0.41 -2.78 12.29
C PHE A 316 1.61 -2.03 11.69
N PHE A 317 1.64 -0.70 11.78
CA PHE A 317 2.75 0.12 11.26
C PHE A 317 4.09 -0.19 11.93
N THR A 318 4.05 -0.47 13.25
CA THR A 318 5.25 -0.87 14.00
C THR A 318 5.81 -2.20 13.50
N ALA A 319 4.97 -3.21 13.33
CA ALA A 319 5.39 -4.53 12.86
C ALA A 319 5.86 -4.48 11.39
N TRP A 320 5.14 -3.78 10.51
CA TRP A 320 5.55 -3.51 9.14
C TRP A 320 6.93 -2.87 9.05
N THR A 321 7.14 -1.80 9.82
CA THR A 321 8.41 -1.06 9.85
C THR A 321 9.55 -1.94 10.34
N THR A 322 9.34 -2.66 11.44
CA THR A 322 10.34 -3.55 12.04
C THR A 322 10.74 -4.65 11.06
N GLU A 323 9.77 -5.31 10.42
CA GLU A 323 10.04 -6.40 9.48
C GLU A 323 10.77 -5.91 8.23
N LEU A 324 10.36 -4.78 7.63
CA LEU A 324 11.08 -4.20 6.49
C LEU A 324 12.55 -3.88 6.85
N HIS A 325 12.80 -3.34 8.04
CA HIS A 325 14.17 -3.07 8.50
C HIS A 325 14.97 -4.36 8.64
N MET A 326 14.40 -5.44 9.20
CA MET A 326 15.05 -6.75 9.28
C MET A 326 15.37 -7.32 7.89
N LEU A 327 14.51 -7.08 6.90
CA LEU A 327 14.71 -7.51 5.52
C LEU A 327 15.66 -6.58 4.73
N GLY A 328 16.13 -5.49 5.37
CA GLY A 328 17.07 -4.53 4.78
C GLY A 328 16.43 -3.50 3.86
N TYR A 329 15.11 -3.32 3.93
CA TYR A 329 14.36 -2.29 3.20
C TYR A 329 14.03 -1.12 4.12
N ARG A 330 13.55 -0.03 3.56
CA ARG A 330 13.05 1.11 4.30
C ARG A 330 11.54 1.07 4.37
N SER A 331 11.01 1.52 5.50
CA SER A 331 9.57 1.59 5.72
C SER A 331 9.04 2.94 5.27
N GLY A 332 7.97 2.91 4.46
CA GLY A 332 7.09 4.03 4.19
C GLY A 332 5.67 3.70 4.62
N ILE A 333 4.92 4.72 5.02
CA ILE A 333 3.48 4.63 5.27
C ILE A 333 2.78 5.72 4.47
N TYR A 334 1.82 5.31 3.62
CA TYR A 334 0.80 6.17 3.05
C TYR A 334 -0.45 6.08 3.92
N SER A 335 -1.02 7.23 4.24
CA SER A 335 -2.33 7.31 4.89
C SER A 335 -2.90 8.72 4.82
N SER A 336 -4.18 8.86 5.18
CA SER A 336 -4.80 10.16 5.38
C SER A 336 -4.08 10.98 6.46
N SER A 337 -3.96 12.29 6.22
CA SER A 337 -3.40 13.26 7.16
C SER A 337 -4.19 13.35 8.47
N THR A 338 -5.47 12.94 8.47
CA THR A 338 -6.35 12.95 9.65
C THR A 338 -6.55 11.55 10.27
N ALA A 339 -5.76 10.57 9.86
CA ALA A 339 -5.77 9.21 10.40
C ALA A 339 -4.33 8.73 10.63
N GLY A 340 -3.80 7.83 9.79
CA GLY A 340 -2.50 7.20 10.04
C GLY A 340 -1.33 8.17 10.13
N ILE A 341 -1.32 9.23 9.34
CA ILE A 341 -0.25 10.23 9.40
C ILE A 341 -0.30 11.02 10.71
N MET A 342 -1.49 11.45 11.15
CA MET A 342 -1.67 12.13 12.43
C MET A 342 -1.30 11.21 13.61
N ASP A 343 -1.76 9.96 13.59
CA ASP A 343 -1.45 8.98 14.64
C ASP A 343 0.06 8.73 14.76
N LEU A 344 0.77 8.62 13.63
CA LEU A 344 2.22 8.48 13.61
C LEU A 344 2.93 9.77 14.09
N ALA A 345 2.44 10.94 13.71
CA ALA A 345 3.00 12.23 14.11
C ALA A 345 2.86 12.47 15.61
N ASP A 346 1.69 12.18 16.17
CA ASP A 346 1.42 12.28 17.62
C ASP A 346 2.28 11.32 18.44
N ASN A 347 2.70 10.20 17.85
CA ASN A 347 3.54 9.19 18.49
C ASN A 347 5.00 9.22 18.03
N PHE A 348 5.45 10.23 17.30
CA PHE A 348 6.77 10.27 16.67
C PHE A 348 7.95 10.04 17.63
N THR A 349 7.84 10.50 18.86
CA THR A 349 8.86 10.32 19.92
C THR A 349 8.52 9.22 20.91
N ASN A 350 7.42 8.48 20.72
CA ASN A 350 7.01 7.42 21.60
C ASN A 350 7.80 6.13 21.31
N PRO A 351 8.65 5.66 22.24
CA PRO A 351 9.52 4.50 22.02
C PRO A 351 8.76 3.17 21.91
N ALA A 352 7.47 3.15 22.21
CA ALA A 352 6.63 1.96 22.06
C ALA A 352 6.36 1.60 20.58
N TYR A 353 6.59 2.53 19.65
CA TYR A 353 6.30 2.33 18.23
C TYR A 353 7.55 2.54 17.38
N ALA A 354 7.76 1.64 16.42
CA ALA A 354 8.78 1.84 15.38
C ALA A 354 8.23 2.78 14.31
N MET A 355 8.88 3.95 14.16
CA MET A 355 8.46 4.94 13.16
C MET A 355 8.97 4.59 11.77
N PRO A 356 8.15 4.80 10.71
CA PRO A 356 8.59 4.61 9.34
C PRO A 356 9.72 5.59 8.98
N ASP A 357 10.57 5.22 8.01
CA ASP A 357 11.64 6.09 7.49
C ASP A 357 11.11 7.29 6.72
N VAL A 358 9.91 7.18 6.15
CA VAL A 358 9.28 8.19 5.29
C VAL A 358 7.76 8.11 5.42
N VAL A 359 7.09 9.24 5.36
CA VAL A 359 5.62 9.31 5.32
C VAL A 359 5.15 9.81 3.96
N TYR A 360 4.00 9.27 3.54
CA TYR A 360 3.29 9.69 2.35
C TYR A 360 1.88 10.12 2.77
N ASP A 361 1.72 11.41 2.87
CA ASP A 361 0.57 12.07 3.46
C ASP A 361 -0.50 12.37 2.42
N ALA A 362 -1.73 11.93 2.64
CA ALA A 362 -2.89 12.27 1.81
C ALA A 362 -3.68 13.42 2.43
N LEU A 363 -3.35 14.64 1.98
CA LEU A 363 -4.03 15.89 2.33
C LEU A 363 -4.40 16.67 1.05
N TRP A 364 -5.60 16.52 0.54
CA TRP A 364 -6.05 17.12 -0.73
C TRP A 364 -6.33 18.61 -0.61
N ASN A 365 -5.30 19.41 -0.36
CA ASN A 365 -5.35 20.85 -0.19
C ASN A 365 -4.95 21.64 -1.47
N GLY A 366 -4.58 20.95 -2.55
CA GLY A 366 -4.18 21.54 -3.83
C GLY A 366 -2.75 22.11 -3.85
N LEU A 367 -1.99 22.02 -2.75
CA LEU A 367 -0.67 22.65 -2.62
C LEU A 367 0.46 21.65 -2.91
N ALA A 368 1.18 21.84 -4.00
CA ALA A 368 2.33 21.00 -4.39
C ALA A 368 3.57 21.31 -3.54
N ASN A 369 3.55 20.91 -2.28
CA ASN A 369 4.64 20.97 -1.31
C ASN A 369 4.47 19.83 -0.29
N THR A 370 5.34 19.71 0.72
CA THR A 370 5.27 18.68 1.76
C THR A 370 4.85 19.24 3.13
N ALA A 371 4.19 20.39 3.15
CA ALA A 371 3.70 20.99 4.39
C ALA A 371 2.33 20.41 4.76
N ASP A 372 2.25 19.82 5.93
CA ASP A 372 1.03 19.38 6.57
C ASP A 372 1.01 19.88 8.01
N PRO A 373 -0.08 20.61 8.44
CA PRO A 373 -0.23 21.07 9.81
C PRO A 373 -0.24 19.94 10.85
N SER A 374 -0.66 18.72 10.46
CA SER A 374 -0.70 17.55 11.36
C SER A 374 0.69 16.99 11.64
N ILE A 375 1.71 17.34 10.85
CA ILE A 375 3.07 16.81 10.99
C ILE A 375 3.98 17.86 11.62
N PRO A 376 4.49 17.65 12.86
CA PRO A 376 5.44 18.54 13.48
C PRO A 376 6.65 18.81 12.59
N ALA A 377 7.18 20.03 12.62
CA ALA A 377 8.27 20.45 11.73
C ALA A 377 9.53 19.59 11.84
N PHE A 378 9.80 19.00 12.99
CA PHE A 378 10.95 18.12 13.24
C PHE A 378 10.74 16.68 12.78
N ALA A 379 9.48 16.22 12.65
CA ALA A 379 9.17 14.84 12.26
C ALA A 379 9.38 14.66 10.75
N TRP A 380 10.13 13.65 10.36
CA TRP A 380 10.48 13.36 8.95
C TRP A 380 11.03 14.59 8.18
N ALA A 381 11.69 15.51 8.88
CA ALA A 381 12.09 16.82 8.36
C ALA A 381 13.15 16.75 7.25
N SER A 382 14.05 15.76 7.29
CA SER A 382 15.22 15.71 6.40
C SER A 382 14.92 14.89 5.14
N HIS A 383 14.12 15.42 4.24
CA HIS A 383 13.78 14.76 2.97
C HIS A 383 13.13 13.38 3.19
N ARG A 384 12.05 13.34 3.96
CA ARG A 384 11.33 12.11 4.34
C ARG A 384 9.82 12.24 4.23
N ARG A 385 9.33 13.08 3.30
CA ARG A 385 7.90 13.31 3.13
C ARG A 385 7.50 13.24 1.67
N ILE A 386 6.35 12.62 1.41
CA ILE A 386 5.57 12.74 0.18
C ILE A 386 4.20 13.29 0.59
N HIS A 387 3.61 14.12 -0.26
CA HIS A 387 2.29 14.69 -0.07
C HIS A 387 1.45 14.46 -1.32
N GLN A 388 0.36 13.68 -1.19
CA GLN A 388 -0.69 13.58 -2.18
C GLN A 388 -1.64 14.75 -1.98
N TYR A 389 -1.52 15.76 -2.84
CA TYR A 389 -2.20 17.03 -2.64
C TYR A 389 -3.52 17.17 -3.43
N ALA A 390 -3.84 16.22 -4.29
CA ALA A 390 -5.13 16.12 -4.99
C ALA A 390 -5.31 14.69 -5.51
N GLY A 391 -6.52 14.17 -5.45
CA GLY A 391 -6.85 12.82 -5.91
C GLY A 391 -7.92 12.81 -6.99
N ASN A 392 -8.00 11.71 -7.73
CA ASN A 392 -8.99 11.41 -8.77
C ASN A 392 -9.11 12.50 -9.85
N VAL A 393 -7.98 12.92 -10.39
CA VAL A 393 -7.90 14.04 -11.34
C VAL A 393 -7.58 13.52 -12.75
N ASP A 394 -8.46 13.78 -13.72
CA ASP A 394 -8.15 13.53 -15.13
C ASP A 394 -7.13 14.55 -15.64
N GLN A 395 -5.99 14.08 -16.12
CA GLN A 395 -4.99 14.93 -16.77
C GLN A 395 -4.59 14.40 -18.14
N THR A 396 -4.28 15.31 -19.06
CA THR A 396 -3.84 14.96 -20.42
C THR A 396 -2.50 15.62 -20.69
N HIS A 397 -1.50 14.79 -21.00
CA HIS A 397 -0.17 15.24 -21.40
C HIS A 397 0.28 14.48 -22.65
N GLY A 398 0.80 15.21 -23.65
CA GLY A 398 1.17 14.61 -24.93
C GLY A 398 0.03 13.87 -25.63
N GLY A 399 -1.22 14.35 -25.47
CA GLY A 399 -2.41 13.72 -26.04
C GLY A 399 -2.93 12.48 -25.29
N ILE A 400 -2.27 12.01 -24.23
CA ILE A 400 -2.67 10.84 -23.45
C ILE A 400 -3.28 11.26 -22.11
N LYS A 401 -4.55 10.86 -21.92
CA LYS A 401 -5.29 11.11 -20.68
C LYS A 401 -5.08 9.96 -19.70
N ILE A 402 -4.76 10.28 -18.45
CA ILE A 402 -4.71 9.35 -17.32
C ILE A 402 -5.48 10.00 -16.16
N ASN A 403 -6.23 9.19 -15.41
CA ASN A 403 -6.79 9.57 -14.11
C ASN A 403 -5.73 9.28 -13.04
N ILE A 404 -5.37 10.31 -12.28
CA ILE A 404 -4.23 10.25 -11.34
C ILE A 404 -4.57 10.89 -10.00
N ASP A 405 -3.81 10.51 -9.00
CA ASP A 405 -3.59 11.28 -7.79
C ASP A 405 -2.28 12.05 -7.93
N ARG A 406 -2.25 13.29 -7.40
CA ARG A 406 -1.14 14.23 -7.64
C ARG A 406 -0.27 14.35 -6.41
N ASP A 407 1.03 14.11 -6.58
CA ASP A 407 2.01 14.04 -5.51
C ASP A 407 3.07 15.13 -5.60
N TYR A 408 3.59 15.48 -4.43
CA TYR A 408 4.83 16.22 -4.30
C TYR A 408 5.76 15.48 -3.35
N LEU A 409 6.95 15.14 -3.84
CA LEU A 409 7.97 14.41 -3.11
C LEU A 409 9.05 15.35 -2.59
N ASP A 410 9.52 15.12 -1.38
CA ASP A 410 10.81 15.54 -0.88
C ASP A 410 11.44 14.33 -0.15
N VAL A 411 12.02 13.41 -0.96
CA VAL A 411 12.59 12.15 -0.49
C VAL A 411 14.04 12.02 -0.94
N ARG A 412 14.92 11.82 0.03
CA ARG A 412 16.35 11.57 -0.22
C ARG A 412 16.93 10.63 0.82
N PHE A 413 17.31 9.47 0.42
CA PHE A 413 18.10 8.55 1.21
C PHE A 413 19.55 8.59 0.72
N GLY A 414 20.53 8.76 1.67
CA GLY A 414 21.95 8.70 1.35
C GLY A 414 22.34 7.35 0.74
N GLY A 415 23.20 7.36 -0.27
CA GLY A 415 23.88 6.15 -0.71
C GLY A 415 24.71 5.64 0.46
N GLY A 416 24.47 4.40 0.88
CA GLY A 416 25.34 3.71 1.85
C GLY A 416 26.74 3.64 1.25
N GLY A 417 27.63 4.51 1.73
CA GLY A 417 29.05 4.31 1.56
C GLY A 417 29.39 2.98 2.25
N SER A 418 29.99 2.07 1.51
CA SER A 418 30.68 0.93 2.10
C SER A 418 31.64 1.49 3.13
N GLY A 419 31.32 1.33 4.42
CA GLY A 419 32.20 1.66 5.53
C GLY A 419 33.45 0.77 5.45
N GLY A 420 34.47 1.26 4.78
CA GLY A 420 35.82 0.78 4.99
C GLY A 420 36.22 1.20 6.40
N GLY A 421 36.27 0.24 7.31
CA GLY A 421 36.85 0.36 8.63
C GLY A 421 38.34 0.71 8.49
N GLY A 422 38.65 2.00 8.62
CA GLY A 422 40.02 2.46 8.86
C GLY A 422 40.33 2.33 10.34
N SER A 423 40.91 1.21 10.74
CA SER A 423 41.62 1.10 12.02
C SER A 423 42.83 2.00 12.00
N GLY A 424 42.73 3.11 12.74
CA GLY A 424 43.87 3.92 13.11
C GLY A 424 44.83 3.17 14.03
N GLY A 425 46.06 2.97 13.59
CA GLY A 425 47.20 2.57 14.40
C GLY A 425 48.21 3.64 14.31
N GLY A 426 48.31 4.38 15.42
CA GLY A 426 49.40 5.32 15.62
C GLY A 426 50.67 4.60 16.05
N GLY A 427 51.82 5.19 15.81
CA GLY A 427 53.08 4.76 16.39
C GLY A 427 54.25 5.33 15.65
N GLY A 428 54.84 6.29 16.24
CA GLY A 428 55.94 7.17 16.07
C GLY A 428 57.28 6.60 15.76
N GLY A 429 58.15 7.48 15.36
CA GLY A 429 59.55 7.52 15.81
C GLY A 429 60.61 7.26 14.75
N GLY A 430 61.28 8.31 14.32
CA GLY A 430 62.72 8.39 14.44
C GLY A 430 63.64 7.98 13.30
N GLY A 431 64.29 8.95 12.72
CA GLY A 431 65.73 8.90 12.62
C GLY A 431 66.41 8.53 11.31
N GLY A 432 66.89 9.51 10.58
CA GLY A 432 68.31 9.62 10.26
C GLY A 432 68.88 8.86 9.08
N GLY A 433 69.52 9.60 8.15
CA GLY A 433 70.75 9.18 7.58
C GLY A 433 70.88 9.02 6.06
N SER A 434 71.21 10.10 5.43
CA SER A 434 72.25 10.31 4.39
C SER A 434 72.72 9.16 3.49
N GLY A 435 72.79 9.44 2.19
CA GLY A 435 73.95 9.03 1.38
C GLY A 435 73.71 8.43 0.05
N GLY A 436 73.89 9.16 -1.02
CA GLY A 436 74.87 8.93 -2.01
C GLY A 436 74.55 8.03 -3.21
N GLY A 437 74.49 8.64 -4.35
CA GLY A 437 75.34 8.28 -5.47
C GLY A 437 74.90 7.27 -6.50
N GLY A 438 74.73 7.75 -7.71
CA GLY A 438 75.42 7.20 -8.86
C GLY A 438 74.70 6.30 -9.86
N ALA A 439 74.36 6.91 -10.92
CA ALA A 439 74.54 6.49 -12.32
C ALA A 439 74.47 5.01 -12.70
N GLY A 440 73.70 4.75 -13.73
CA GLY A 440 73.67 3.57 -14.57
C GLY A 440 72.38 3.55 -15.38
#